data_0356c632b0c16a80854faed88a290f0c
#
_entry.id   0356c632b0c16a80854faed88a290f0c
#
_cell.length_a   1.000
_cell.length_b   1.000
_cell.length_c   1.000
_cell.angle_alpha   90.00
_cell.angle_beta   90.00
_cell.angle_gamma   90.00
#
_symmetry.space_group_name_H-M   'P 1'
#
loop_
_entity.id
_entity.type
_entity.pdbx_description
1 polymer ?
#
loop_
_entity_poly.entity_id
_entity_poly.type
_entity_poly.pdbx_seq_one_letter_code
_entity_poly.pdbx_strand_id
1 'polypeptide(L)'
;MGRKSGRGDAATGGRGGARGGARGGAAATPAIAALRAAGVAHEVHTYDASGETAYGDEAARVMGERLGVDADRVFKTLVLATGRPPAGSRLALAVAVLPVTSSLDLKAAAAALGCGRATLAPVDVAEKTTGYVVGGVSPVGQKRPLATVVDASALGHRTVLCSAGRRGWEIELDPAELVRVTGAMTAPVTTSR
;
A
#
# COMPACT_ATOMS: atom_id res chain seq x y z
N MET A 1 -11.81 -4.15 -78.93
CA MET A 1 -10.45 -3.72 -78.68
C MET A 1 -10.44 -3.07 -77.29
N GLY A 2 -9.84 -3.52 -76.37
CA GLY A 2 -8.65 -4.12 -75.86
C GLY A 2 -8.74 -3.99 -74.35
N ARG A 3 -8.74 -5.07 -73.60
CA ARG A 3 -7.64 -5.58 -72.73
C ARG A 3 -7.02 -4.51 -71.79
N LYS A 4 -6.97 -4.68 -70.49
CA LYS A 4 -6.27 -5.64 -69.59
C LYS A 4 -6.63 -5.26 -68.16
N SER A 5 -7.00 -6.13 -67.25
CA SER A 5 -6.18 -7.03 -66.42
C SER A 5 -5.18 -6.35 -65.48
N GLY A 6 -5.29 -6.71 -64.23
CA GLY A 6 -4.26 -6.62 -63.19
C GLY A 6 -4.93 -6.50 -61.83
N ARG A 7 -5.15 -7.59 -61.09
CA ARG A 7 -4.25 -8.17 -60.08
C ARG A 7 -3.72 -7.09 -59.14
N GLY A 8 -3.82 -7.19 -57.94
CA GLY A 8 -3.89 -8.24 -56.95
C GLY A 8 -3.18 -7.76 -55.71
N ASP A 9 -3.40 -8.46 -54.67
CA ASP A 9 -2.55 -8.63 -53.47
C ASP A 9 -2.76 -7.66 -52.35
N ALA A 10 -3.26 -8.27 -51.41
CA ALA A 10 -2.60 -8.92 -50.27
C ALA A 10 -2.71 -8.11 -48.99
N ALA A 11 -3.51 -8.64 -48.15
CA ALA A 11 -3.55 -8.36 -46.73
C ALA A 11 -2.18 -8.47 -46.08
N THR A 12 -1.82 -7.52 -45.26
CA THR A 12 -0.84 -7.75 -44.20
C THR A 12 -1.37 -7.20 -42.90
N GLY A 13 -1.61 -8.12 -42.00
CA GLY A 13 -2.03 -7.89 -40.64
C GLY A 13 -1.01 -7.08 -39.86
N GLY A 14 -1.44 -5.96 -39.32
CA GLY A 14 -0.72 -5.21 -38.33
C GLY A 14 -1.20 -5.60 -36.94
N ARG A 15 -0.40 -6.42 -36.26
CA ARG A 15 -0.58 -6.70 -34.84
C ARG A 15 -0.33 -5.41 -34.05
N GLY A 16 -1.39 -4.73 -33.67
CA GLY A 16 -1.33 -3.63 -32.71
C GLY A 16 -1.24 -4.17 -31.28
N GLY A 17 -0.03 -4.41 -30.81
CA GLY A 17 0.22 -4.65 -29.40
C GLY A 17 -0.09 -3.39 -28.62
N ALA A 18 -1.14 -3.42 -27.84
CA ALA A 18 -1.47 -2.39 -26.85
C ALA A 18 -0.42 -2.40 -25.74
N ARG A 19 0.64 -1.63 -25.93
CA ARG A 19 1.54 -1.27 -24.82
C ARG A 19 0.94 -0.04 -24.15
N GLY A 20 0.05 -0.28 -23.19
CA GLY A 20 -0.46 0.73 -22.29
C GLY A 20 0.58 1.11 -21.24
N GLY A 21 1.65 1.78 -21.66
CA GLY A 21 2.58 2.42 -20.75
C GLY A 21 2.04 3.81 -20.40
N ALA A 22 1.30 3.95 -19.33
CA ALA A 22 0.94 5.25 -18.78
C ALA A 22 2.19 5.94 -18.24
N ARG A 23 2.90 6.65 -19.12
CA ARG A 23 3.91 7.65 -18.75
C ARG A 23 3.19 8.98 -18.51
N GLY A 24 2.50 9.08 -17.39
CA GLY A 24 2.02 10.33 -16.84
C GLY A 24 2.85 10.65 -15.61
N GLY A 25 3.63 11.74 -15.63
CA GLY A 25 4.41 12.22 -14.49
C GLY A 25 3.51 12.75 -13.38
N ALA A 26 2.73 11.87 -12.72
CA ALA A 26 2.09 12.21 -11.49
C ALA A 26 3.18 12.48 -10.46
N ALA A 27 3.10 13.61 -9.75
CA ALA A 27 4.06 13.98 -8.71
C ALA A 27 4.19 12.81 -7.73
N ALA A 28 5.40 12.26 -7.60
CA ALA A 28 5.64 11.11 -6.75
C ALA A 28 5.30 11.47 -5.30
N THR A 29 4.48 10.65 -4.65
CA THR A 29 4.25 10.78 -3.20
C THR A 29 5.54 10.51 -2.44
N PRO A 30 5.68 10.95 -1.18
CA PRO A 30 6.83 10.61 -0.36
C PRO A 30 7.08 9.10 -0.27
N ALA A 31 6.02 8.27 -0.25
CA ALA A 31 6.12 6.81 -0.27
C ALA A 31 6.79 6.29 -1.54
N ILE A 32 6.30 6.71 -2.71
CA ILE A 32 6.86 6.32 -4.01
C ILE A 32 8.32 6.80 -4.16
N ALA A 33 8.60 8.03 -3.72
CA ALA A 33 9.95 8.57 -3.74
C ALA A 33 10.91 7.76 -2.86
N ALA A 34 10.47 7.37 -1.66
CA ALA A 34 11.27 6.56 -0.74
C ALA A 34 11.55 5.14 -1.30
N LEU A 35 10.55 4.49 -1.90
CA LEU A 35 10.74 3.17 -2.53
C LEU A 35 11.72 3.23 -3.70
N ARG A 36 11.61 4.25 -4.55
CA ARG A 36 12.56 4.48 -5.65
C ARG A 36 13.99 4.71 -5.15
N ALA A 37 14.14 5.54 -4.12
CA ALA A 37 15.44 5.80 -3.51
C ALA A 37 16.05 4.55 -2.86
N ALA A 38 15.22 3.65 -2.33
CA ALA A 38 15.63 2.38 -1.74
C ALA A 38 15.85 1.27 -2.78
N GLY A 39 15.62 1.52 -4.08
CA GLY A 39 15.75 0.54 -5.15
C GLY A 39 14.71 -0.58 -5.11
N VAL A 40 13.56 -0.35 -4.48
CA VAL A 40 12.50 -1.35 -4.33
C VAL A 40 11.63 -1.40 -5.58
N ALA A 41 11.50 -2.59 -6.17
CA ALA A 41 10.55 -2.85 -7.23
C ALA A 41 9.12 -2.74 -6.70
N HIS A 42 8.29 -1.93 -7.34
CA HIS A 42 6.89 -1.73 -6.95
C HIS A 42 6.05 -1.31 -8.14
N GLU A 43 4.76 -1.59 -8.07
CA GLU A 43 3.76 -1.08 -9.00
C GLU A 43 2.86 -0.06 -8.29
N VAL A 44 2.38 0.92 -9.03
CA VAL A 44 1.46 1.95 -8.50
C VAL A 44 0.13 1.79 -9.19
N HIS A 45 -0.90 1.54 -8.42
CA HIS A 45 -2.28 1.44 -8.87
C HIS A 45 -3.05 2.68 -8.40
N THR A 46 -3.85 3.27 -9.29
CA THR A 46 -4.63 4.46 -8.97
C THR A 46 -6.10 4.26 -9.32
N TYR A 47 -6.99 4.80 -8.48
CA TYR A 47 -8.43 4.82 -8.71
C TYR A 47 -9.05 6.09 -8.13
N ASP A 48 -10.24 6.42 -8.62
CA ASP A 48 -10.98 7.56 -8.08
C ASP A 48 -11.65 7.14 -6.77
N ALA A 49 -11.10 7.64 -5.65
CA ALA A 49 -11.66 7.39 -4.33
C ALA A 49 -12.98 8.13 -4.16
N SER A 50 -14.03 7.43 -3.73
CA SER A 50 -15.38 8.00 -3.54
C SER A 50 -15.45 9.06 -2.43
N GLY A 51 -14.45 9.08 -1.54
CA GLY A 51 -14.40 9.99 -0.40
C GLY A 51 -15.21 9.54 0.80
N GLU A 52 -15.85 8.37 0.74
CA GLU A 52 -16.55 7.75 1.86
C GLU A 52 -15.57 7.12 2.88
N THR A 53 -16.06 6.84 4.09
CA THR A 53 -15.22 6.55 5.26
C THR A 53 -14.56 5.18 5.30
N ALA A 54 -14.90 4.26 4.39
CA ALA A 54 -14.37 2.88 4.36
C ALA A 54 -13.21 2.70 3.37
N TYR A 55 -12.18 3.54 3.45
CA TYR A 55 -11.09 3.58 2.46
C TYR A 55 -10.39 2.23 2.22
N GLY A 56 -10.21 1.41 3.24
CA GLY A 56 -9.59 0.09 3.09
C GLY A 56 -10.48 -0.90 2.34
N ASP A 57 -11.77 -0.90 2.65
CA ASP A 57 -12.74 -1.79 2.00
C ASP A 57 -12.95 -1.35 0.53
N GLU A 58 -12.93 -0.04 0.24
CA GLU A 58 -12.96 0.49 -1.12
C GLU A 58 -11.73 0.07 -1.92
N ALA A 59 -10.52 0.20 -1.35
CA ALA A 59 -9.29 -0.25 -1.98
C ALA A 59 -9.34 -1.74 -2.31
N ALA A 60 -9.76 -2.60 -1.36
CA ALA A 60 -9.87 -4.02 -1.56
C ALA A 60 -10.85 -4.38 -2.67
N ARG A 61 -12.03 -3.74 -2.69
CA ARG A 61 -13.03 -3.95 -3.74
C ARG A 61 -12.48 -3.57 -5.12
N VAL A 62 -11.90 -2.37 -5.25
CA VAL A 62 -11.39 -1.89 -6.55
C VAL A 62 -10.20 -2.71 -7.03
N MET A 63 -9.28 -3.09 -6.14
CA MET A 63 -8.16 -3.95 -6.50
C MET A 63 -8.62 -5.37 -6.86
N GLY A 64 -9.61 -5.91 -6.16
CA GLY A 64 -10.24 -7.19 -6.50
C GLY A 64 -10.87 -7.17 -7.89
N GLU A 65 -11.66 -6.15 -8.21
CA GLU A 65 -12.34 -6.00 -9.51
C GLU A 65 -11.35 -5.80 -10.67
N ARG A 66 -10.28 -5.04 -10.47
CA ARG A 66 -9.34 -4.67 -11.55
C ARG A 66 -8.20 -5.66 -11.75
N LEU A 67 -7.68 -6.24 -10.68
CA LEU A 67 -6.47 -7.05 -10.68
C LEU A 67 -6.73 -8.50 -10.28
N GLY A 68 -7.95 -8.85 -9.86
CA GLY A 68 -8.26 -10.18 -9.31
C GLY A 68 -7.52 -10.45 -7.99
N VAL A 69 -7.23 -9.40 -7.23
CA VAL A 69 -6.49 -9.49 -5.96
C VAL A 69 -7.43 -9.84 -4.83
N ASP A 70 -7.07 -10.85 -4.04
CA ASP A 70 -7.82 -11.18 -2.82
C ASP A 70 -7.71 -10.04 -1.79
N ALA A 71 -8.80 -9.76 -1.08
CA ALA A 71 -8.89 -8.63 -0.15
C ALA A 71 -7.90 -8.74 1.02
N ASP A 72 -7.46 -9.93 1.38
CA ASP A 72 -6.46 -10.18 2.43
C ASP A 72 -5.02 -9.80 2.02
N ARG A 73 -4.79 -9.54 0.71
CA ARG A 73 -3.55 -8.97 0.19
C ARG A 73 -3.52 -7.44 0.26
N VAL A 74 -4.64 -6.79 0.55
CA VAL A 74 -4.72 -5.34 0.70
C VAL A 74 -4.58 -4.98 2.18
N PHE A 75 -3.56 -4.19 2.50
CA PHE A 75 -3.17 -3.85 3.87
C PHE A 75 -3.50 -2.39 4.18
N LYS A 76 -4.06 -2.17 5.36
CA LYS A 76 -4.28 -0.83 5.92
C LYS A 76 -3.17 -0.47 6.89
N THR A 77 -2.92 0.84 7.01
CA THR A 77 -1.94 1.40 7.94
C THR A 77 -2.66 2.17 9.03
N LEU A 78 -2.44 1.76 10.27
CA LEU A 78 -3.00 2.41 11.47
C LEU A 78 -1.88 3.03 12.29
N VAL A 79 -2.07 4.28 12.72
CA VAL A 79 -1.16 4.95 13.64
C VAL A 79 -1.65 4.72 15.06
N LEU A 80 -0.73 4.35 15.93
CA LEU A 80 -1.00 4.00 17.33
C LEU A 80 -0.36 5.02 18.26
N ALA A 81 -1.10 5.43 19.28
CA ALA A 81 -0.57 6.08 20.46
C ALA A 81 -0.18 5.01 21.47
N THR A 82 1.05 5.07 21.99
CA THR A 82 1.62 4.07 22.88
C THR A 82 1.83 4.65 24.28
N GLY A 83 1.70 3.81 25.30
CA GLY A 83 1.83 4.23 26.71
C GLY A 83 3.26 4.71 27.05
N ARG A 84 4.25 4.23 26.30
CA ARG A 84 5.66 4.62 26.32
C ARG A 84 6.25 4.45 24.93
N PRO A 85 7.32 5.14 24.57
CA PRO A 85 7.98 4.92 23.28
C PRO A 85 8.30 3.44 23.07
N PRO A 86 8.05 2.87 21.89
CA PRO A 86 8.52 1.55 21.51
C PRO A 86 10.05 1.46 21.58
N ALA A 87 10.59 0.25 21.62
CA ALA A 87 12.02 0.03 21.63
C ALA A 87 12.71 0.75 20.44
N GLY A 88 13.75 1.49 20.70
CA GLY A 88 14.48 2.28 19.69
C GLY A 88 13.78 3.55 19.19
N SER A 89 12.58 3.87 19.68
CA SER A 89 11.83 5.08 19.31
C SER A 89 11.95 6.16 20.41
N ARG A 90 11.90 7.43 19.97
CA ARG A 90 11.76 8.59 20.87
C ARG A 90 10.31 9.08 20.97
N LEU A 91 9.42 8.58 20.12
CA LEU A 91 8.03 8.98 20.05
C LEU A 91 7.15 7.88 20.68
N ALA A 92 6.17 8.30 21.49
CA ALA A 92 5.13 7.41 22.00
C ALA A 92 4.06 7.15 20.92
N LEU A 93 4.51 6.86 19.70
CA LEU A 93 3.70 6.56 18.52
C LEU A 93 4.33 5.38 17.78
N ALA A 94 3.47 4.61 17.12
CA ALA A 94 3.87 3.47 16.30
C ALA A 94 2.91 3.30 15.13
N VAL A 95 3.25 2.38 14.24
CA VAL A 95 2.43 2.00 13.07
C VAL A 95 2.15 0.50 13.11
N ALA A 96 0.91 0.14 12.83
CA ALA A 96 0.52 -1.23 12.53
C ALA A 96 0.02 -1.32 11.09
N VAL A 97 0.51 -2.33 10.36
CA VAL A 97 0.13 -2.63 8.97
C VAL A 97 -0.49 -4.02 8.96
N LEU A 98 -1.75 -4.13 8.55
CA LEU A 98 -2.52 -5.37 8.65
C LEU A 98 -3.56 -5.47 7.54
N PRO A 99 -4.05 -6.68 7.18
CA PRO A 99 -5.06 -6.85 6.16
C PRO A 99 -6.31 -6.01 6.44
N VAL A 100 -6.92 -5.44 5.41
CA VAL A 100 -8.17 -4.66 5.53
C VAL A 100 -9.31 -5.52 6.05
N THR A 101 -9.29 -6.82 5.77
CA THR A 101 -10.28 -7.82 6.20
C THR A 101 -10.25 -8.12 7.69
N SER A 102 -9.19 -7.72 8.41
CA SER A 102 -8.96 -8.04 9.82
C SER A 102 -9.09 -6.82 10.73
N SER A 103 -9.31 -7.06 12.02
CA SER A 103 -9.23 -6.05 13.06
C SER A 103 -7.88 -6.12 13.77
N LEU A 104 -7.37 -4.97 14.21
CA LEU A 104 -6.12 -4.90 14.96
C LEU A 104 -6.32 -5.40 16.40
N ASP A 105 -5.51 -6.36 16.82
CA ASP A 105 -5.32 -6.69 18.24
C ASP A 105 -4.32 -5.69 18.84
N LEU A 106 -4.87 -4.69 19.54
CA LEU A 106 -4.06 -3.64 20.17
C LEU A 106 -3.12 -4.18 21.24
N LYS A 107 -3.50 -5.28 21.92
CA LYS A 107 -2.67 -5.92 22.95
C LYS A 107 -1.49 -6.66 22.32
N ALA A 108 -1.75 -7.42 21.27
CA ALA A 108 -0.70 -8.11 20.50
C ALA A 108 0.26 -7.10 19.85
N ALA A 109 -0.26 -6.03 19.25
CA ALA A 109 0.57 -4.96 18.69
C ALA A 109 1.43 -4.27 19.75
N ALA A 110 0.87 -3.97 20.94
CA ALA A 110 1.63 -3.37 22.04
C ALA A 110 2.73 -4.31 22.55
N ALA A 111 2.45 -5.60 22.63
CA ALA A 111 3.44 -6.61 23.02
C ALA A 111 4.57 -6.71 22.01
N ALA A 112 4.25 -6.82 20.71
CA ALA A 112 5.24 -6.84 19.63
C ALA A 112 6.12 -5.58 19.65
N LEU A 113 5.52 -4.41 19.79
CA LEU A 113 6.23 -3.12 19.85
C LEU A 113 6.97 -2.86 21.18
N GLY A 114 6.79 -3.71 22.18
CA GLY A 114 7.40 -3.56 23.51
C GLY A 114 6.97 -2.30 24.27
N CYS A 115 5.76 -1.77 23.98
CA CYS A 115 5.31 -0.48 24.50
C CYS A 115 4.27 -0.56 25.63
N GLY A 116 3.92 -1.77 26.08
CA GLY A 116 3.02 -2.05 27.22
C GLY A 116 1.54 -1.84 26.92
N ARG A 117 1.15 -0.74 26.25
CA ARG A 117 -0.21 -0.43 25.82
C ARG A 117 -0.22 0.36 24.53
N ALA A 118 -1.20 0.08 23.67
CA ALA A 118 -1.46 0.84 22.46
C ALA A 118 -2.97 1.16 22.33
N THR A 119 -3.27 2.29 21.73
CA THR A 119 -4.60 2.72 21.28
C THR A 119 -4.49 3.35 19.89
N LEU A 120 -5.57 3.53 19.18
CA LEU A 120 -5.52 4.32 17.95
C LEU A 120 -5.12 5.76 18.28
N ALA A 121 -4.20 6.31 17.50
CA ALA A 121 -3.81 7.71 17.66
C ALA A 121 -4.95 8.64 17.20
N PRO A 122 -5.11 9.83 17.80
CA PRO A 122 -5.96 10.87 17.26
C PRO A 122 -5.57 11.21 15.81
N VAL A 123 -6.57 11.52 14.98
CA VAL A 123 -6.38 11.77 13.54
C VAL A 123 -5.36 12.88 13.28
N ASP A 124 -5.49 14.01 13.98
CA ASP A 124 -4.58 15.15 13.85
C ASP A 124 -3.13 14.83 14.23
N VAL A 125 -2.95 13.99 15.25
CA VAL A 125 -1.61 13.50 15.67
C VAL A 125 -1.02 12.59 14.60
N ALA A 126 -1.83 11.67 14.05
CA ALA A 126 -1.41 10.76 13.00
C ALA A 126 -0.97 11.54 11.75
N GLU A 127 -1.81 12.45 11.25
CA GLU A 127 -1.54 13.25 10.05
C GLU A 127 -0.32 14.16 10.23
N LYS A 128 -0.24 14.88 11.34
CA LYS A 128 0.90 15.77 11.65
C LYS A 128 2.23 15.02 11.73
N THR A 129 2.20 13.78 12.24
CA THR A 129 3.42 12.98 12.44
C THR A 129 3.84 12.26 11.18
N THR A 130 2.91 11.62 10.48
CA THR A 130 3.21 10.87 9.25
C THR A 130 3.37 11.79 8.04
N GLY A 131 2.68 12.93 8.02
CA GLY A 131 2.58 13.82 6.86
C GLY A 131 1.57 13.35 5.81
N TYR A 132 0.78 12.34 6.11
CA TYR A 132 -0.28 11.79 5.26
C TYR A 132 -1.65 12.09 5.85
N VAL A 133 -2.66 12.18 5.00
CA VAL A 133 -4.07 12.29 5.43
C VAL A 133 -4.65 10.91 5.71
N VAL A 134 -5.58 10.83 6.64
CA VAL A 134 -6.32 9.58 6.92
C VAL A 134 -7.02 9.07 5.67
N GLY A 135 -6.97 7.76 5.45
CA GLY A 135 -7.37 7.11 4.18
C GLY A 135 -6.27 7.05 3.13
N GLY A 136 -5.13 7.74 3.34
CA GLY A 136 -3.96 7.70 2.48
C GLY A 136 -2.65 7.55 3.25
N VAL A 137 -2.69 7.11 4.50
CA VAL A 137 -1.48 6.90 5.31
C VAL A 137 -0.69 5.72 4.75
N SER A 138 0.53 5.99 4.29
CA SER A 138 1.48 4.94 3.87
C SER A 138 2.39 4.54 5.04
N PRO A 139 2.77 3.26 5.12
CA PRO A 139 3.80 2.82 6.06
C PRO A 139 5.20 3.30 5.65
N VAL A 140 5.38 3.69 4.38
CA VAL A 140 6.66 4.10 3.78
C VAL A 140 6.70 5.62 3.62
N GLY A 141 7.88 6.23 3.73
CA GLY A 141 8.10 7.65 3.42
C GLY A 141 7.42 8.62 4.37
N GLN A 142 7.19 8.24 5.60
CA GLN A 142 6.60 9.08 6.64
C GLN A 142 7.52 10.24 7.00
N LYS A 143 6.94 11.41 7.29
CA LYS A 143 7.67 12.61 7.71
C LYS A 143 8.55 12.36 8.95
N ARG A 144 8.06 11.57 9.88
CA ARG A 144 8.81 11.04 11.03
C ARG A 144 8.72 9.53 10.99
N PRO A 145 9.83 8.80 10.82
CA PRO A 145 9.83 7.34 10.90
C PRO A 145 9.31 6.89 12.28
N LEU A 146 8.35 5.99 12.25
CA LEU A 146 7.75 5.40 13.45
C LEU A 146 8.12 3.92 13.55
N ALA A 147 8.23 3.41 14.77
CA ALA A 147 8.34 1.98 15.01
C ALA A 147 7.12 1.29 14.36
N THR A 148 7.37 0.30 13.53
CA THR A 148 6.33 -0.33 12.70
C THR A 148 6.25 -1.83 12.99
N VAL A 149 5.04 -2.35 13.09
CA VAL A 149 4.74 -3.77 13.06
C VAL A 149 3.88 -4.08 11.84
N VAL A 150 4.29 -5.09 11.06
CA VAL A 150 3.53 -5.64 9.94
C VAL A 150 2.96 -6.97 10.38
N ASP A 151 1.67 -7.20 10.14
CA ASP A 151 1.05 -8.48 10.44
C ASP A 151 1.78 -9.61 9.69
N ALA A 152 2.05 -10.69 10.40
CA ALA A 152 2.85 -11.81 9.88
C ALA A 152 2.22 -12.47 8.64
N SER A 153 0.90 -12.34 8.44
CA SER A 153 0.22 -12.85 7.25
C SER A 153 0.75 -12.25 5.95
N ALA A 154 1.33 -11.04 6.00
CA ALA A 154 1.91 -10.40 4.83
C ALA A 154 2.95 -11.29 4.12
N LEU A 155 3.77 -11.99 4.90
CA LEU A 155 4.85 -12.85 4.36
C LEU A 155 4.34 -14.11 3.68
N GLY A 156 3.06 -14.43 3.80
CA GLY A 156 2.41 -15.54 3.07
C GLY A 156 2.03 -15.19 1.63
N HIS A 157 2.11 -13.92 1.24
CA HIS A 157 1.76 -13.45 -0.10
C HIS A 157 3.01 -13.17 -0.94
N ARG A 158 2.89 -13.34 -2.26
CA ARG A 158 3.95 -12.96 -3.19
C ARG A 158 4.13 -11.45 -3.26
N THR A 159 3.03 -10.71 -3.24
CA THR A 159 3.00 -9.26 -3.16
C THR A 159 1.83 -8.82 -2.28
N VAL A 160 1.97 -7.67 -1.65
CA VAL A 160 0.92 -7.01 -0.87
C VAL A 160 0.68 -5.61 -1.42
N LEU A 161 -0.53 -5.10 -1.20
CA LEU A 161 -0.91 -3.73 -1.55
C LEU A 161 -1.07 -2.92 -0.28
N CYS A 162 -0.61 -1.68 -0.30
CA CYS A 162 -0.87 -0.71 0.77
C CYS A 162 -0.87 0.71 0.21
N SER A 163 -1.38 1.68 0.99
CA SER A 163 -1.47 3.05 0.52
C SER A 163 -0.13 3.62 0.06
N ALA A 164 -0.14 4.25 -1.11
CA ALA A 164 1.00 4.98 -1.68
C ALA A 164 1.16 6.40 -1.09
N GLY A 165 0.43 6.76 -0.03
CA GLY A 165 0.51 8.07 0.60
C GLY A 165 -0.50 9.09 0.07
N ARG A 166 -1.53 8.63 -0.63
CA ARG A 166 -2.64 9.43 -1.15
C ARG A 166 -3.88 8.54 -1.29
N ARG A 167 -5.06 9.07 -0.99
CA ARG A 167 -6.33 8.36 -1.21
C ARG A 167 -6.46 7.94 -2.66
N GLY A 168 -6.91 6.72 -2.92
CA GLY A 168 -7.04 6.15 -4.25
C GLY A 168 -5.72 5.77 -4.92
N TRP A 169 -4.62 5.74 -4.17
CA TRP A 169 -3.30 5.35 -4.66
C TRP A 169 -2.76 4.22 -3.80
N GLU A 170 -2.51 3.07 -4.43
CA GLU A 170 -1.93 1.89 -3.79
C GLU A 170 -0.57 1.56 -4.40
N ILE A 171 0.34 1.07 -3.60
CA ILE A 171 1.59 0.46 -4.03
C ILE A 171 1.50 -1.05 -3.83
N GLU A 172 1.89 -1.80 -4.84
CA GLU A 172 2.05 -3.24 -4.80
C GLU A 172 3.54 -3.56 -4.77
N LEU A 173 3.98 -4.35 -3.78
CA LEU A 173 5.38 -4.70 -3.59
C LEU A 173 5.54 -6.02 -2.84
N ASP A 174 6.75 -6.58 -2.88
CA ASP A 174 7.14 -7.74 -2.08
C ASP A 174 7.04 -7.39 -0.57
N PRO A 175 6.36 -8.21 0.25
CA PRO A 175 6.22 -7.96 1.68
C PRO A 175 7.54 -7.96 2.45
N ALA A 176 8.54 -8.71 2.03
CA ALA A 176 9.86 -8.68 2.65
C ALA A 176 10.55 -7.32 2.40
N GLU A 177 10.36 -6.74 1.21
CA GLU A 177 10.83 -5.40 0.90
C GLU A 177 10.09 -4.34 1.71
N LEU A 178 8.77 -4.51 1.91
CA LEU A 178 8.01 -3.62 2.79
C LEU A 178 8.58 -3.63 4.21
N VAL A 179 8.82 -4.81 4.78
CA VAL A 179 9.43 -4.98 6.11
C VAL A 179 10.82 -4.32 6.14
N ARG A 180 11.65 -4.56 5.12
CA ARG A 180 13.00 -4.01 5.03
C ARG A 180 13.01 -2.48 5.01
N VAL A 181 12.22 -1.84 4.14
CA VAL A 181 12.25 -0.37 3.98
C VAL A 181 11.62 0.39 5.13
N THR A 182 10.70 -0.23 5.85
CA THR A 182 10.10 0.34 7.06
C THR A 182 10.88 0.04 8.32
N GLY A 183 11.85 -0.88 8.28
CA GLY A 183 12.50 -1.42 9.46
C GLY A 183 11.51 -2.10 10.42
N ALA A 184 10.41 -2.63 9.88
CA ALA A 184 9.33 -3.19 10.67
C ALA A 184 9.71 -4.52 11.30
N MET A 185 9.13 -4.80 12.45
CA MET A 185 9.01 -6.16 12.96
C MET A 185 7.77 -6.84 12.38
N THR A 186 7.77 -8.16 12.33
CA THR A 186 6.59 -8.95 11.95
C THR A 186 6.07 -9.73 13.15
N ALA A 187 4.76 -9.69 13.35
CA ALA A 187 4.09 -10.42 14.41
C ALA A 187 2.61 -10.65 14.05
N PRO A 188 1.96 -11.70 14.58
CA PRO A 188 0.50 -11.83 14.47
C PRO A 188 -0.15 -10.74 15.33
N VAL A 189 -0.76 -9.75 14.69
CA VAL A 189 -1.36 -8.60 15.36
C VAL A 189 -2.83 -8.40 14.98
N THR A 190 -3.45 -9.43 14.42
CA THR A 190 -4.85 -9.38 13.98
C THR A 190 -5.75 -10.31 14.77
N THR A 191 -7.03 -9.92 14.86
CA THR A 191 -8.16 -10.80 15.18
C THR A 191 -9.05 -10.91 13.96
N SER A 192 -9.75 -12.05 13.81
CA SER A 192 -10.83 -12.17 12.81
C SER A 192 -11.90 -11.10 13.08
N ARG A 193 -12.43 -10.51 12.03
CA ARG A 193 -13.63 -9.67 12.10
C ARG A 193 -14.86 -10.50 12.43
#